data_8632c8072ab063535584070d63fdfeb4
#
_entry.id   8632c8072ab063535584070d63fdfeb4
#
_cell.length_a   1.000
_cell.length_b   1.000
_cell.length_c   1.000
_cell.angle_alpha   90.00
_cell.angle_beta   90.00
_cell.angle_gamma   90.00
#
_symmetry.space_group_name_H-M   'P 1'
#
loop_
_entity.id
_entity.type
_entity.pdbx_description
1 polymer ?
#
loop_
_entity_poly.entity_id
_entity_poly.type
_entity_poly.pdbx_seq_one_letter_code
_entity_poly.pdbx_strand_id
1 'polypeptide(L)'
;MAQTPAFDKPKVELHVHLDGSIKPETILYYGRRRGIALPANTAEGLLNVIGMDKPLTLPDFLAKFDYYMPAIAGCREAIKRIAYEFVEMKAKEGVVYVEVRYSPHLLANSKVEPIPWNQAEGDLTPDEVVALVGQGLQEGERDFGVKARSILCCMRHQPNWSPKVVELCKKYQQQTVVAIDLAGDETIPGSSLLPGHVQAYQHGQGRACRGPPARAPMTWLSPFQEAVKSGIHRTVHAGEVGSAEVVKEAVDILKTERLGHGYHTLEDQALYNRLRQENMHFEICPWSSYLTGAWKPDTEHAVIRLKNDQANYSLNTDDPLIFKSTLDTDYQMTKRDMGFTEEEFKRLNINAAKSSFLPEDEKRELLDLLYKAYGMPPSASAGRFLSGLLGSCPVLAPVWLSVGLLARCPSILGQRHECVMTPWFLGPGWEQRLIRSVCFL
;
A
#
# COMPACT_ATOMS: atom_id res chain seq x y z
N MET A 1 30.62 15.50 -8.64
CA MET A 1 29.64 15.45 -9.75
C MET A 1 28.41 14.72 -9.22
N ALA A 2 27.23 15.28 -9.41
CA ALA A 2 26.01 14.58 -9.01
C ALA A 2 25.91 13.27 -9.81
N GLN A 3 25.61 12.19 -9.14
CA GLN A 3 25.44 10.89 -9.77
C GLN A 3 24.20 10.92 -10.67
N THR A 4 24.30 10.41 -11.90
CA THR A 4 23.14 10.33 -12.80
C THR A 4 22.12 9.37 -12.19
N PRO A 5 20.83 9.75 -12.10
CA PRO A 5 19.80 8.88 -11.56
C PRO A 5 19.72 7.54 -12.32
N ALA A 6 19.42 6.45 -11.60
CA ALA A 6 19.23 5.14 -12.24
C ALA A 6 18.05 5.13 -13.22
N PHE A 7 17.02 5.93 -12.92
CA PHE A 7 15.82 6.08 -13.71
C PHE A 7 15.32 7.54 -13.64
N ASP A 8 15.52 8.28 -14.74
CA ASP A 8 15.19 9.71 -14.84
C ASP A 8 13.81 9.93 -15.49
N LYS A 9 12.81 9.30 -14.92
CA LYS A 9 11.40 9.43 -15.34
C LYS A 9 10.49 9.47 -14.10
N PRO A 10 9.21 9.92 -14.25
CA PRO A 10 8.25 9.93 -13.15
C PRO A 10 8.14 8.59 -12.43
N LYS A 11 8.06 8.64 -11.09
CA LYS A 11 8.03 7.46 -10.22
C LYS A 11 6.80 7.48 -9.33
N VAL A 12 6.39 6.29 -8.88
CA VAL A 12 5.33 6.08 -7.89
C VAL A 12 5.91 5.34 -6.70
N GLU A 13 5.62 5.81 -5.50
CA GLU A 13 6.08 5.18 -4.26
C GLU A 13 4.90 4.87 -3.34
N LEU A 14 4.80 3.63 -2.87
CA LEU A 14 3.67 3.14 -2.09
C LEU A 14 4.03 2.73 -0.67
N HIS A 15 5.33 2.69 -0.31
CA HIS A 15 5.80 2.27 1.00
C HIS A 15 6.93 3.17 1.51
N VAL A 16 6.55 4.19 2.26
CA VAL A 16 7.48 5.11 2.93
C VAL A 16 6.83 5.67 4.19
N HIS A 17 7.60 5.71 5.28
CA HIS A 17 7.15 6.22 6.58
C HIS A 17 7.42 7.71 6.73
N LEU A 18 6.43 8.48 7.20
CA LEU A 18 6.58 9.92 7.44
C LEU A 18 7.58 10.21 8.55
N ASP A 19 7.49 9.47 9.64
CA ASP A 19 8.39 9.55 10.80
C ASP A 19 9.81 9.09 10.50
N GLY A 20 9.99 8.21 9.51
CA GLY A 20 11.28 7.81 8.94
C GLY A 20 11.79 8.70 7.80
N SER A 21 11.12 9.83 7.51
CA SER A 21 11.44 10.71 6.37
C SER A 21 11.66 12.18 6.78
N ILE A 22 12.02 12.45 8.02
CA ILE A 22 12.16 13.80 8.55
C ILE A 22 13.57 14.36 8.24
N LYS A 23 13.66 15.61 7.78
CA LYS A 23 14.96 16.26 7.60
C LYS A 23 15.69 16.43 8.93
N PRO A 24 16.98 16.06 9.02
CA PRO A 24 17.78 16.23 10.25
C PRO A 24 17.76 17.67 10.79
N GLU A 25 17.75 18.66 9.90
CA GLU A 25 17.68 20.08 10.24
C GLU A 25 16.37 20.43 10.93
N THR A 26 15.27 19.82 10.54
CA THR A 26 13.96 20.02 11.14
C THR A 26 13.89 19.38 12.53
N ILE A 27 14.47 18.20 12.72
CA ILE A 27 14.62 17.57 14.04
C ILE A 27 15.42 18.48 14.97
N LEU A 28 16.57 18.98 14.52
CA LEU A 28 17.43 19.88 15.31
C LEU A 28 16.73 21.21 15.65
N TYR A 29 15.97 21.78 14.71
CA TYR A 29 15.22 23.01 14.92
C TYR A 29 14.22 22.86 16.07
N TYR A 30 13.38 21.81 16.02
CA TYR A 30 12.36 21.60 17.04
C TYR A 30 12.95 21.07 18.35
N GLY A 31 13.99 20.25 18.31
CA GLY A 31 14.72 19.81 19.51
C GLY A 31 15.22 21.02 20.32
N ARG A 32 15.89 21.97 19.67
CA ARG A 32 16.37 23.21 20.31
C ARG A 32 15.22 24.06 20.82
N ARG A 33 14.20 24.32 19.99
CA ARG A 33 13.06 25.17 20.34
C ARG A 33 12.26 24.63 21.53
N ARG A 34 12.17 23.30 21.65
CA ARG A 34 11.40 22.61 22.70
C ARG A 34 12.26 22.20 23.92
N GLY A 35 13.55 22.46 23.89
CA GLY A 35 14.46 22.05 24.95
C GLY A 35 14.64 20.53 25.08
N ILE A 36 14.43 19.79 24.00
CA ILE A 36 14.61 18.34 23.95
C ILE A 36 16.08 18.04 23.65
N ALA A 37 16.72 17.26 24.52
CA ALA A 37 18.09 16.80 24.31
C ALA A 37 18.14 15.84 23.11
N LEU A 38 18.98 16.16 22.15
CA LEU A 38 19.27 15.31 21.00
C LEU A 38 20.69 14.77 21.09
N PRO A 39 20.99 13.59 20.48
CA PRO A 39 22.31 12.97 20.60
C PRO A 39 23.43 13.77 19.90
N ALA A 40 23.08 14.73 19.05
CA ALA A 40 24.00 15.64 18.39
C ALA A 40 23.34 17.00 18.10
N ASN A 41 24.16 18.03 17.81
CA ASN A 41 23.70 19.40 17.53
C ASN A 41 23.89 19.85 16.08
N THR A 42 24.40 18.97 15.21
CA THR A 42 24.54 19.16 13.77
C THR A 42 23.80 18.07 13.00
N ALA A 43 23.37 18.37 11.76
CA ALA A 43 22.69 17.41 10.90
C ALA A 43 23.54 16.15 10.65
N GLU A 44 24.82 16.33 10.32
CA GLU A 44 25.78 15.23 10.13
C GLU A 44 25.96 14.42 11.40
N GLY A 45 26.18 15.07 12.55
CA GLY A 45 26.34 14.39 13.85
C GLY A 45 25.07 13.61 14.22
N LEU A 46 23.88 14.15 13.96
CA LEU A 46 22.61 13.46 14.19
C LEU A 46 22.51 12.21 13.29
N LEU A 47 22.79 12.34 12.00
CA LEU A 47 22.76 11.21 11.05
C LEU A 47 23.79 10.14 11.39
N ASN A 48 24.93 10.50 11.99
CA ASN A 48 25.92 9.50 12.45
C ASN A 48 25.42 8.64 13.61
N VAL A 49 24.47 9.14 14.40
CA VAL A 49 23.88 8.40 15.53
C VAL A 49 22.62 7.63 15.11
N ILE A 50 21.67 8.31 14.46
CA ILE A 50 20.39 7.70 14.09
C ILE A 50 20.47 6.89 12.80
N GLY A 51 21.37 7.27 11.89
CA GLY A 51 21.53 6.59 10.62
C GLY A 51 22.18 5.21 10.76
N MET A 52 21.95 4.36 9.78
CA MET A 52 22.50 3.01 9.70
C MET A 52 23.51 2.91 8.56
N ASP A 53 24.72 2.41 8.88
CA ASP A 53 25.79 2.12 7.91
C ASP A 53 26.02 0.63 7.75
N LYS A 54 25.40 -0.19 8.59
CA LYS A 54 25.46 -1.64 8.58
C LYS A 54 24.16 -2.25 9.09
N PRO A 55 23.87 -3.51 8.74
CA PRO A 55 22.66 -4.20 9.18
C PRO A 55 22.52 -4.26 10.70
N LEU A 56 21.27 -4.05 11.15
CA LEU A 56 20.80 -4.25 12.51
C LEU A 56 19.62 -5.22 12.50
N THR A 57 19.20 -5.69 13.68
CA THR A 57 17.92 -6.40 13.80
C THR A 57 16.75 -5.42 13.68
N LEU A 58 15.56 -5.92 13.32
CA LEU A 58 14.36 -5.08 13.23
C LEU A 58 14.08 -4.33 14.56
N PRO A 59 14.10 -4.95 15.75
CA PRO A 59 13.97 -4.21 17.02
C PRO A 59 15.04 -3.14 17.25
N ASP A 60 16.31 -3.41 16.91
CA ASP A 60 17.40 -2.43 17.07
C ASP A 60 17.24 -1.24 16.10
N PHE A 61 16.75 -1.49 14.90
CA PHE A 61 16.38 -0.44 13.95
C PHE A 61 15.23 0.40 14.50
N LEU A 62 14.15 -0.22 14.96
CA LEU A 62 12.99 0.49 15.51
C LEU A 62 13.36 1.37 16.71
N ALA A 63 14.34 0.96 17.52
CA ALA A 63 14.83 1.78 18.64
C ALA A 63 15.50 3.09 18.20
N LYS A 64 15.86 3.26 16.91
CA LYS A 64 16.43 4.51 16.41
C LYS A 64 15.46 5.68 16.48
N PHE A 65 14.16 5.43 16.40
CA PHE A 65 13.12 6.45 16.51
C PHE A 65 13.13 7.15 17.88
N ASP A 66 13.51 6.45 18.96
CA ASP A 66 13.57 7.03 20.32
C ASP A 66 14.53 8.22 20.43
N TYR A 67 15.55 8.28 19.58
CA TYR A 67 16.54 9.35 19.63
C TYR A 67 16.02 10.71 19.15
N TYR A 68 15.01 10.74 18.29
CA TYR A 68 14.59 11.99 17.65
C TYR A 68 13.08 12.27 17.67
N MET A 69 12.25 11.25 17.79
CA MET A 69 10.79 11.45 17.82
C MET A 69 10.29 12.34 18.96
N PRO A 70 10.93 12.36 20.16
CA PRO A 70 10.56 13.32 21.19
C PRO A 70 10.62 14.79 20.75
N ALA A 71 11.49 15.14 19.80
CA ALA A 71 11.58 16.50 19.26
C ALA A 71 10.39 16.88 18.38
N ILE A 72 9.70 15.92 17.78
CA ILE A 72 8.63 16.10 16.79
C ILE A 72 7.24 15.84 17.40
N ALA A 73 7.06 14.69 18.06
CA ALA A 73 5.77 14.27 18.59
C ALA A 73 5.20 15.32 19.58
N GLY A 74 3.88 15.51 19.58
CA GLY A 74 3.20 16.48 20.41
C GLY A 74 3.37 17.94 19.96
N CYS A 75 4.03 18.21 18.82
CA CYS A 75 4.24 19.57 18.30
C CYS A 75 3.49 19.80 16.99
N ARG A 76 2.39 20.58 17.04
CA ARG A 76 1.53 20.86 15.88
C ARG A 76 2.29 21.41 14.67
N GLU A 77 3.15 22.41 14.91
CA GLU A 77 3.95 23.02 13.83
C GLU A 77 4.92 22.01 13.20
N ALA A 78 5.58 21.18 14.04
CA ALA A 78 6.50 20.17 13.54
C ALA A 78 5.79 19.15 12.64
N ILE A 79 4.63 18.65 13.07
CA ILE A 79 3.86 17.63 12.34
C ILE A 79 3.40 18.14 10.98
N LYS A 80 2.86 19.35 10.91
CA LYS A 80 2.49 19.96 9.63
C LYS A 80 3.70 20.18 8.73
N ARG A 81 4.81 20.67 9.32
CA ARG A 81 6.04 20.95 8.58
C ARG A 81 6.69 19.70 8.00
N ILE A 82 6.80 18.61 8.77
CA ILE A 82 7.40 17.39 8.24
C ILE A 82 6.58 16.80 7.08
N ALA A 83 5.26 16.89 7.11
CA ALA A 83 4.40 16.46 6.01
C ALA A 83 4.61 17.32 4.74
N TYR A 84 4.72 18.65 4.89
CA TYR A 84 5.02 19.55 3.78
C TYR A 84 6.42 19.28 3.18
N GLU A 85 7.45 19.19 4.04
CA GLU A 85 8.84 18.91 3.63
C GLU A 85 9.00 17.51 3.01
N PHE A 86 8.18 16.55 3.43
CA PHE A 86 8.14 15.22 2.82
C PHE A 86 7.77 15.30 1.34
N VAL A 87 6.73 16.05 0.98
CA VAL A 87 6.31 16.20 -0.43
C VAL A 87 7.40 16.90 -1.25
N GLU A 88 8.07 17.91 -0.68
CA GLU A 88 9.23 18.55 -1.32
C GLU A 88 10.36 17.56 -1.63
N MET A 89 10.69 16.67 -0.67
CA MET A 89 11.72 15.65 -0.87
C MET A 89 11.34 14.69 -1.99
N LYS A 90 10.11 14.20 -2.01
CA LYS A 90 9.62 13.28 -3.04
C LYS A 90 9.57 13.92 -4.43
N ALA A 91 9.24 15.21 -4.52
CA ALA A 91 9.33 15.97 -5.77
C ALA A 91 10.76 15.98 -6.33
N LYS A 92 11.76 16.22 -5.47
CA LYS A 92 13.19 16.20 -5.86
C LYS A 92 13.68 14.83 -6.32
N GLU A 93 13.04 13.76 -5.87
CA GLU A 93 13.30 12.37 -6.28
C GLU A 93 12.59 11.98 -7.59
N GLY A 94 11.79 12.89 -8.17
CA GLY A 94 11.02 12.63 -9.40
C GLY A 94 9.77 11.77 -9.17
N VAL A 95 9.28 11.70 -7.93
CA VAL A 95 8.03 11.04 -7.59
C VAL A 95 6.86 11.93 -8.01
N VAL A 96 5.83 11.36 -8.62
CA VAL A 96 4.60 12.07 -9.03
C VAL A 96 3.39 11.67 -8.21
N TYR A 97 3.45 10.51 -7.60
CA TYR A 97 2.45 10.02 -6.64
C TYR A 97 3.11 9.23 -5.51
N VAL A 98 2.68 9.48 -4.27
CA VAL A 98 3.19 8.79 -3.09
C VAL A 98 2.06 8.50 -2.08
N GLU A 99 2.13 7.31 -1.47
CA GLU A 99 1.33 6.95 -0.30
C GLU A 99 2.25 6.86 0.92
N VAL A 100 2.18 7.89 1.78
CA VAL A 100 3.00 7.98 3.00
C VAL A 100 2.24 7.41 4.19
N ARG A 101 2.92 6.57 4.98
CA ARG A 101 2.33 5.95 6.17
C ARG A 101 2.89 6.49 7.47
N TYR A 102 2.07 6.50 8.51
CA TYR A 102 2.46 6.89 9.87
C TYR A 102 1.41 6.43 10.89
N SER A 103 1.83 6.29 12.16
CA SER A 103 0.90 6.11 13.27
C SER A 103 0.51 7.47 13.85
N PRO A 104 -0.77 7.88 13.80
CA PRO A 104 -1.20 9.14 14.39
C PRO A 104 -1.04 9.17 15.92
N HIS A 105 -1.07 7.99 16.56
CA HIS A 105 -0.89 7.86 18.01
C HIS A 105 0.57 8.12 18.43
N LEU A 106 1.56 7.68 17.64
CA LEU A 106 2.98 7.92 17.90
C LEU A 106 3.37 9.40 17.77
N LEU A 107 2.57 10.22 17.10
CA LEU A 107 2.81 11.67 16.93
C LEU A 107 2.01 12.53 17.92
N ALA A 108 1.06 11.95 18.64
CA ALA A 108 0.20 12.61 19.61
C ALA A 108 0.81 12.60 21.03
N ASN A 109 0.27 13.45 21.93
CA ASN A 109 0.60 13.45 23.36
C ASN A 109 -0.64 13.67 24.24
N SER A 110 -1.84 13.51 23.68
CA SER A 110 -3.10 13.60 24.40
C SER A 110 -4.08 12.57 23.85
N LYS A 111 -4.95 12.03 24.69
CA LYS A 111 -5.93 10.98 24.35
C LYS A 111 -5.29 9.75 23.71
N VAL A 112 -4.09 9.42 24.13
CA VAL A 112 -3.32 8.25 23.74
C VAL A 112 -2.73 7.60 24.99
N GLU A 113 -2.89 6.27 25.13
CA GLU A 113 -2.39 5.53 26.29
C GLU A 113 -1.70 4.25 25.78
N PRO A 114 -0.41 4.03 26.13
CA PRO A 114 0.50 4.96 26.80
C PRO A 114 0.87 6.18 25.93
N ILE A 115 1.23 7.30 26.55
CA ILE A 115 1.78 8.46 25.83
C ILE A 115 3.16 8.07 25.28
N PRO A 116 3.39 8.15 23.95
CA PRO A 116 4.63 7.70 23.35
C PRO A 116 5.84 8.58 23.72
N TRP A 117 7.05 8.00 23.61
CA TRP A 117 8.34 8.69 23.75
C TRP A 117 8.57 9.32 25.13
N ASN A 118 7.94 8.80 26.19
CA ASN A 118 8.03 9.33 27.55
C ASN A 118 7.70 10.83 27.66
N GLN A 119 6.86 11.34 26.79
CA GLN A 119 6.39 12.73 26.82
C GLN A 119 5.47 12.96 28.02
N ALA A 120 5.44 14.20 28.51
CA ALA A 120 4.35 14.65 29.37
C ALA A 120 3.04 14.71 28.57
N GLU A 121 1.93 14.54 29.28
CA GLU A 121 0.61 14.77 28.68
C GLU A 121 0.49 16.21 28.17
N GLY A 122 -0.01 16.35 26.96
CA GLY A 122 -0.22 17.63 26.29
C GLY A 122 -1.66 17.77 25.80
N ASP A 123 -1.84 18.43 24.68
CA ASP A 123 -3.16 18.72 24.13
C ASP A 123 -3.34 18.23 22.68
N LEU A 124 -2.31 17.65 22.07
CA LEU A 124 -2.36 17.17 20.69
C LEU A 124 -2.89 15.73 20.60
N THR A 125 -4.07 15.59 20.01
CA THR A 125 -4.75 14.30 19.85
C THR A 125 -4.36 13.60 18.53
N PRO A 126 -4.53 12.27 18.42
CA PRO A 126 -4.35 11.55 17.15
C PRO A 126 -5.22 12.10 16.00
N ASP A 127 -6.40 12.59 16.29
CA ASP A 127 -7.31 13.20 15.32
C ASP A 127 -6.71 14.49 14.72
N GLU A 128 -6.21 15.37 15.57
CA GLU A 128 -5.52 16.59 15.12
C GLU A 128 -4.23 16.28 14.35
N VAL A 129 -3.51 15.23 14.73
CA VAL A 129 -2.34 14.78 13.96
C VAL A 129 -2.72 14.46 12.51
N VAL A 130 -3.79 13.69 12.29
CA VAL A 130 -4.23 13.35 10.92
C VAL A 130 -4.62 14.60 10.15
N ALA A 131 -5.33 15.54 10.79
CA ALA A 131 -5.70 16.81 10.16
C ALA A 131 -4.47 17.64 9.75
N LEU A 132 -3.46 17.74 10.63
CA LEU A 132 -2.23 18.51 10.39
C LEU A 132 -1.36 17.89 9.29
N VAL A 133 -1.18 16.57 9.31
CA VAL A 133 -0.49 15.85 8.23
C VAL A 133 -1.21 16.08 6.91
N GLY A 134 -2.55 15.92 6.88
CA GLY A 134 -3.34 16.19 5.68
C GLY A 134 -3.15 17.59 5.12
N GLN A 135 -3.13 18.62 5.99
CA GLN A 135 -2.85 20.01 5.59
C GLN A 135 -1.44 20.15 4.99
N GLY A 136 -0.42 19.59 5.64
CA GLY A 136 0.95 19.64 5.16
C GLY A 136 1.13 18.97 3.80
N LEU A 137 0.52 17.80 3.62
CA LEU A 137 0.53 17.08 2.33
C LEU A 137 -0.16 17.88 1.23
N GLN A 138 -1.35 18.45 1.49
CA GLN A 138 -2.09 19.26 0.50
C GLN A 138 -1.35 20.55 0.13
N GLU A 139 -0.70 21.22 1.08
CA GLU A 139 0.13 22.38 0.80
C GLU A 139 1.34 22.00 -0.05
N GLY A 140 2.01 20.90 0.29
CA GLY A 140 3.12 20.35 -0.52
C GLY A 140 2.69 19.91 -1.91
N GLU A 141 1.54 19.24 -2.04
CA GLU A 141 0.96 18.84 -3.33
C GLU A 141 0.75 20.06 -4.25
N ARG A 142 0.19 21.14 -3.70
CA ARG A 142 -0.03 22.39 -4.44
C ARG A 142 1.29 23.03 -4.88
N ASP A 143 2.30 23.07 -3.99
CA ASP A 143 3.52 23.84 -4.20
C ASP A 143 4.57 23.06 -5.04
N PHE A 144 4.57 21.73 -4.97
CA PHE A 144 5.57 20.87 -5.63
C PHE A 144 5.00 19.95 -6.72
N GLY A 145 3.69 19.86 -6.87
CA GLY A 145 3.04 19.08 -7.94
C GLY A 145 3.11 17.56 -7.77
N VAL A 146 3.39 17.06 -6.57
CA VAL A 146 3.37 15.64 -6.23
C VAL A 146 2.06 15.32 -5.53
N LYS A 147 1.26 14.41 -6.08
CA LYS A 147 0.05 13.94 -5.42
C LYS A 147 0.43 13.03 -4.25
N ALA A 148 -0.02 13.34 -3.03
CA ALA A 148 0.31 12.63 -1.81
C ALA A 148 -0.94 12.17 -1.05
N ARG A 149 -0.94 10.93 -0.57
CA ARG A 149 -2.02 10.35 0.24
C ARG A 149 -1.45 9.68 1.47
N SER A 150 -2.28 9.57 2.51
CA SER A 150 -1.91 8.99 3.82
C SER A 150 -2.42 7.57 3.97
N ILE A 151 -1.60 6.73 4.61
CA ILE A 151 -2.00 5.44 5.18
C ILE A 151 -1.81 5.53 6.69
N LEU A 152 -2.82 5.17 7.49
CA LEU A 152 -2.74 5.21 8.94
C LEU A 152 -2.34 3.85 9.51
N CYS A 153 -1.25 3.82 10.30
CA CYS A 153 -0.72 2.58 10.87
C CYS A 153 -1.33 2.23 12.23
N CYS A 154 -1.85 1.01 12.32
CA CYS A 154 -1.94 0.26 13.57
C CYS A 154 -0.54 -0.23 13.96
N MET A 155 -0.26 -0.34 15.25
CA MET A 155 1.05 -0.76 15.75
C MET A 155 0.96 -2.13 16.42
N ARG A 156 1.81 -3.09 16.00
CA ARG A 156 1.80 -4.47 16.51
C ARG A 156 1.92 -4.56 18.03
N HIS A 157 2.69 -3.65 18.64
CA HIS A 157 2.91 -3.60 20.09
C HIS A 157 1.81 -2.81 20.85
N GLN A 158 0.87 -2.14 20.13
CA GLN A 158 -0.21 -1.34 20.73
C GLN A 158 -1.58 -1.63 20.08
N PRO A 159 -2.09 -2.85 20.21
CA PRO A 159 -3.34 -3.25 19.56
C PRO A 159 -4.56 -2.43 20.02
N ASN A 160 -4.50 -1.86 21.22
CA ASN A 160 -5.60 -1.04 21.76
C ASN A 160 -5.83 0.29 21.00
N TRP A 161 -4.84 0.74 20.22
CA TRP A 161 -4.99 1.94 19.38
C TRP A 161 -5.75 1.66 18.08
N SER A 162 -5.76 0.42 17.63
CA SER A 162 -6.27 0.05 16.30
C SER A 162 -7.74 0.40 16.05
N PRO A 163 -8.68 0.27 17.01
CA PRO A 163 -10.05 0.73 16.80
C PRO A 163 -10.13 2.23 16.47
N LYS A 164 -9.31 3.05 17.13
CA LYS A 164 -9.29 4.49 16.88
C LYS A 164 -8.67 4.82 15.52
N VAL A 165 -7.68 4.05 15.07
CA VAL A 165 -7.10 4.20 13.72
C VAL A 165 -8.17 4.00 12.65
N VAL A 166 -9.04 2.98 12.78
CA VAL A 166 -10.15 2.74 11.84
C VAL A 166 -11.14 3.91 11.83
N GLU A 167 -11.49 4.46 13.01
CA GLU A 167 -12.36 5.64 13.08
C GLU A 167 -11.75 6.84 12.35
N LEU A 168 -10.45 7.05 12.50
CA LEU A 168 -9.72 8.11 11.80
C LEU A 168 -9.69 7.87 10.28
N CYS A 169 -9.46 6.64 9.83
CA CYS A 169 -9.57 6.29 8.41
C CYS A 169 -10.95 6.65 7.86
N LYS A 170 -12.04 6.25 8.55
CA LYS A 170 -13.42 6.59 8.15
C LYS A 170 -13.64 8.09 8.04
N LYS A 171 -13.14 8.85 9.03
CA LYS A 171 -13.32 10.30 9.10
C LYS A 171 -12.62 11.03 7.95
N TYR A 172 -11.43 10.58 7.56
CA TYR A 172 -10.54 11.29 6.64
C TYR A 172 -10.43 10.66 5.24
N GLN A 173 -11.14 9.55 4.96
CA GLN A 173 -11.03 8.84 3.67
C GLN A 173 -11.48 9.68 2.45
N GLN A 174 -12.33 10.69 2.64
CA GLN A 174 -12.73 11.63 1.59
C GLN A 174 -11.75 12.80 1.41
N GLN A 175 -10.63 12.79 2.14
CA GLN A 175 -9.61 13.84 2.10
C GLN A 175 -8.27 13.26 1.64
N THR A 176 -7.38 12.95 2.58
CA THR A 176 -6.02 12.46 2.26
C THR A 176 -5.78 11.02 2.66
N VAL A 177 -6.61 10.43 3.53
CA VAL A 177 -6.41 9.06 4.01
C VAL A 177 -7.02 8.06 3.04
N VAL A 178 -6.22 7.13 2.53
CA VAL A 178 -6.64 6.14 1.52
C VAL A 178 -6.66 4.71 2.05
N ALA A 179 -5.94 4.40 3.14
CA ALA A 179 -5.83 3.03 3.65
C ALA A 179 -5.44 2.95 5.12
N ILE A 180 -5.51 1.74 5.66
CA ILE A 180 -4.99 1.32 6.95
C ILE A 180 -3.83 0.34 6.76
N ASP A 181 -2.86 0.34 7.69
CA ASP A 181 -1.73 -0.58 7.72
C ASP A 181 -1.56 -1.20 9.12
N LEU A 182 -0.85 -2.32 9.23
CA LEU A 182 -0.35 -2.88 10.47
C LEU A 182 1.17 -2.91 10.40
N ALA A 183 1.84 -2.08 11.20
CA ALA A 183 3.28 -1.89 11.21
C ALA A 183 3.90 -2.22 12.57
N GLY A 184 5.23 -2.17 12.63
CA GLY A 184 6.02 -2.43 13.84
C GLY A 184 6.60 -3.84 13.86
N ASP A 185 7.08 -4.27 15.02
CA ASP A 185 7.91 -5.46 15.20
C ASP A 185 7.16 -6.76 14.91
N GLU A 186 7.46 -7.40 13.78
CA GLU A 186 6.93 -8.72 13.40
C GLU A 186 7.46 -9.86 14.29
N THR A 187 8.54 -9.67 15.05
CA THR A 187 9.08 -10.70 15.94
C THR A 187 8.20 -10.95 17.16
N ILE A 188 7.23 -10.07 17.44
CA ILE A 188 6.24 -10.25 18.51
C ILE A 188 5.29 -11.40 18.13
N PRO A 189 5.33 -12.55 18.83
CA PRO A 189 4.54 -13.73 18.44
C PRO A 189 3.05 -13.45 18.42
N GLY A 190 2.38 -13.84 17.34
CA GLY A 190 0.93 -13.70 17.19
C GLY A 190 0.43 -12.25 17.14
N SER A 191 1.32 -11.29 16.92
CA SER A 191 0.95 -9.86 16.93
C SER A 191 -0.10 -9.49 15.89
N SER A 192 -0.12 -10.16 14.74
CA SER A 192 -1.17 -9.98 13.73
C SER A 192 -2.56 -10.37 14.23
N LEU A 193 -2.62 -11.31 15.17
CA LEU A 193 -3.85 -11.92 15.68
C LEU A 193 -4.32 -11.36 17.03
N LEU A 194 -3.65 -10.33 17.55
CA LEU A 194 -4.07 -9.72 18.81
C LEU A 194 -5.50 -9.17 18.73
N PRO A 195 -6.33 -9.28 19.79
CA PRO A 195 -7.74 -8.90 19.73
C PRO A 195 -8.00 -7.47 19.23
N GLY A 196 -7.10 -6.53 19.50
CA GLY A 196 -7.18 -5.16 18.97
C GLY A 196 -7.01 -5.09 17.45
N HIS A 197 -6.30 -6.03 16.83
CA HIS A 197 -6.12 -6.12 15.37
C HIS A 197 -7.16 -7.06 14.75
N VAL A 198 -7.45 -8.18 15.47
CA VAL A 198 -8.39 -9.22 15.04
C VAL A 198 -9.38 -9.44 16.15
N GLN A 199 -10.56 -8.85 16.16
CA GLN A 199 -11.60 -9.28 17.08
C GLN A 199 -12.44 -10.39 16.49
N ALA A 200 -12.28 -11.55 17.13
CA ALA A 200 -13.10 -12.76 17.15
C ALA A 200 -14.00 -13.04 15.94
N TYR A 201 -13.49 -13.83 15.01
CA TYR A 201 -14.33 -14.68 14.19
C TYR A 201 -14.46 -16.05 14.87
N GLN A 202 -15.42 -16.19 15.81
CA GLN A 202 -15.95 -17.47 16.23
C GLN A 202 -17.47 -17.38 16.39
N HIS A 203 -18.18 -17.31 15.28
CA HIS A 203 -19.54 -17.86 15.20
C HIS A 203 -19.80 -18.34 13.77
N GLY A 204 -19.57 -19.60 13.55
CA GLY A 204 -20.01 -20.28 12.35
C GLY A 204 -19.33 -21.60 12.03
N GLN A 205 -18.99 -22.43 13.02
CA GLN A 205 -19.06 -23.90 12.91
C GLN A 205 -18.82 -24.51 14.29
N GLY A 206 -19.88 -25.19 14.80
CA GLY A 206 -19.87 -25.75 16.12
C GLY A 206 -18.89 -26.90 16.28
N ARG A 207 -18.09 -26.82 17.33
CA ARG A 207 -17.81 -27.93 18.28
C ARG A 207 -17.46 -27.33 19.62
N ALA A 208 -18.25 -27.70 20.59
CA ALA A 208 -18.17 -27.25 21.96
C ALA A 208 -16.87 -27.72 22.64
N CYS A 209 -16.06 -26.77 23.12
CA CYS A 209 -15.23 -26.99 24.28
C CYS A 209 -15.91 -26.32 25.47
N ARG A 210 -16.31 -27.13 26.44
CA ARG A 210 -17.05 -26.71 27.67
C ARG A 210 -16.05 -26.03 28.62
N GLY A 211 -16.22 -24.73 28.79
CA GLY A 211 -15.73 -23.95 29.93
C GLY A 211 -16.80 -22.91 30.27
N PRO A 212 -16.95 -22.46 31.54
CA PRO A 212 -18.09 -21.65 31.94
C PRO A 212 -18.10 -20.28 31.27
N PRO A 213 -19.28 -19.73 30.88
CA PRO A 213 -19.37 -18.49 30.14
C PRO A 213 -19.22 -17.30 31.07
N ALA A 214 -18.10 -16.57 30.92
CA ALA A 214 -18.10 -15.17 31.30
C ALA A 214 -18.90 -14.42 30.23
N ARG A 215 -19.95 -13.72 30.63
CA ARG A 215 -20.76 -12.86 29.77
C ARG A 215 -19.89 -11.84 29.08
N ALA A 216 -19.62 -12.02 27.80
CA ALA A 216 -19.07 -10.97 26.93
C ALA A 216 -20.24 -10.21 26.30
N PRO A 217 -20.32 -8.89 26.48
CA PRO A 217 -21.26 -8.08 25.75
C PRO A 217 -20.65 -7.69 24.39
N MET A 218 -21.51 -7.76 23.39
CA MET A 218 -21.39 -7.13 22.07
C MET A 218 -20.19 -7.49 21.17
N THR A 219 -20.56 -7.95 19.99
CA THR A 219 -19.78 -8.22 18.79
C THR A 219 -18.91 -7.02 18.38
N TRP A 220 -17.67 -7.00 18.84
CA TRP A 220 -16.65 -6.10 18.31
C TRP A 220 -16.01 -6.77 17.09
N LEU A 221 -16.22 -6.18 15.92
CA LEU A 221 -15.49 -6.53 14.71
C LEU A 221 -14.02 -6.10 14.87
N SER A 222 -13.09 -6.87 14.30
CA SER A 222 -11.70 -6.45 14.29
C SER A 222 -11.55 -5.13 13.50
N PRO A 223 -10.61 -4.27 13.83
CA PRO A 223 -10.32 -3.07 13.07
C PRO A 223 -10.17 -3.33 11.57
N PHE A 224 -9.48 -4.39 11.16
CA PHE A 224 -9.34 -4.75 9.75
C PHE A 224 -10.63 -5.29 9.12
N GLN A 225 -11.45 -6.04 9.84
CA GLN A 225 -12.78 -6.44 9.37
C GLN A 225 -13.74 -5.24 9.29
N GLU A 226 -13.64 -4.31 10.23
CA GLU A 226 -14.38 -3.06 10.18
C GLU A 226 -13.90 -2.17 9.02
N ALA A 227 -12.59 -2.16 8.72
CA ALA A 227 -12.04 -1.50 7.55
C ALA A 227 -12.64 -2.07 6.25
N VAL A 228 -12.68 -3.41 6.11
CA VAL A 228 -13.35 -4.08 4.97
C VAL A 228 -14.80 -3.63 4.81
N LYS A 229 -15.58 -3.67 5.90
CA LYS A 229 -16.99 -3.27 5.88
C LYS A 229 -17.21 -1.80 5.54
N SER A 230 -16.25 -0.97 5.90
CA SER A 230 -16.30 0.48 5.67
C SER A 230 -15.69 0.90 4.34
N GLY A 231 -15.25 -0.06 3.51
CA GLY A 231 -14.61 0.22 2.22
C GLY A 231 -13.24 0.91 2.36
N ILE A 232 -12.54 0.72 3.49
CA ILE A 232 -11.19 1.22 3.71
C ILE A 232 -10.22 0.19 3.14
N HIS A 233 -9.31 0.64 2.27
CA HIS A 233 -8.24 -0.20 1.74
C HIS A 233 -7.24 -0.61 2.82
N ARG A 234 -6.53 -1.72 2.60
CA ARG A 234 -5.63 -2.34 3.58
C ARG A 234 -4.32 -2.74 2.94
N THR A 235 -3.22 -2.32 3.54
CA THR A 235 -1.91 -2.91 3.38
C THR A 235 -1.45 -3.45 4.72
N VAL A 236 -0.49 -4.38 4.76
CA VAL A 236 0.02 -4.95 6.02
C VAL A 236 1.50 -5.24 5.83
N HIS A 237 2.35 -4.75 6.77
CA HIS A 237 3.72 -5.26 6.89
C HIS A 237 3.63 -6.73 7.27
N ALA A 238 4.05 -7.62 6.40
CA ALA A 238 4.03 -9.06 6.65
C ALA A 238 5.10 -9.78 5.82
N GLY A 239 5.89 -10.61 6.47
CA GLY A 239 6.97 -11.34 5.83
C GLY A 239 8.20 -10.50 5.52
N GLU A 240 8.47 -9.44 6.28
CA GLU A 240 9.77 -8.75 6.31
C GLU A 240 10.78 -9.61 7.04
N VAL A 241 10.53 -9.91 8.31
CA VAL A 241 11.28 -10.84 9.14
C VAL A 241 10.41 -11.99 9.66
N GLY A 242 9.09 -11.83 9.62
CA GLY A 242 8.10 -12.85 9.94
C GLY A 242 8.02 -13.90 8.83
N SER A 243 7.71 -15.15 9.20
CA SER A 243 7.59 -16.28 8.25
C SER A 243 6.43 -16.14 7.27
N ALA A 244 6.34 -17.05 6.30
CA ALA A 244 5.19 -17.17 5.40
C ALA A 244 3.85 -17.32 6.13
N GLU A 245 3.83 -17.79 7.38
CA GLU A 245 2.59 -17.86 8.19
C GLU A 245 2.06 -16.47 8.54
N VAL A 246 2.93 -15.50 8.88
CA VAL A 246 2.53 -14.11 9.11
C VAL A 246 1.93 -13.50 7.84
N VAL A 247 2.45 -13.86 6.67
CA VAL A 247 1.86 -13.45 5.39
C VAL A 247 0.47 -14.06 5.19
N LYS A 248 0.27 -15.35 5.53
CA LYS A 248 -1.06 -15.99 5.49
C LYS A 248 -2.04 -15.30 6.42
N GLU A 249 -1.62 -14.93 7.63
CA GLU A 249 -2.45 -14.17 8.57
C GLU A 249 -2.89 -12.83 7.98
N ALA A 250 -1.96 -12.10 7.36
CA ALA A 250 -2.26 -10.83 6.70
C ALA A 250 -3.29 -10.98 5.56
N VAL A 251 -3.12 -11.99 4.73
CA VAL A 251 -4.00 -12.22 3.57
C VAL A 251 -5.34 -12.85 3.99
N ASP A 252 -5.32 -13.92 4.79
CA ASP A 252 -6.51 -14.72 5.05
C ASP A 252 -7.37 -14.17 6.19
N ILE A 253 -6.76 -13.47 7.16
CA ILE A 253 -7.45 -12.96 8.35
C ILE A 253 -7.64 -11.45 8.26
N LEU A 254 -6.57 -10.69 8.00
CA LEU A 254 -6.63 -9.23 7.91
C LEU A 254 -7.16 -8.73 6.56
N LYS A 255 -7.26 -9.62 5.55
CA LYS A 255 -7.76 -9.31 4.21
C LYS A 255 -7.00 -8.19 3.54
N THR A 256 -5.67 -8.23 3.63
CA THR A 256 -4.82 -7.23 3.00
C THR A 256 -4.95 -7.27 1.47
N GLU A 257 -4.82 -6.11 0.85
CA GLU A 257 -4.86 -5.93 -0.62
C GLU A 257 -3.46 -5.77 -1.20
N ARG A 258 -2.50 -5.36 -0.35
CA ARG A 258 -1.07 -5.29 -0.68
C ARG A 258 -0.26 -5.80 0.51
N LEU A 259 0.94 -6.27 0.26
CA LEU A 259 1.89 -6.72 1.28
C LEU A 259 3.06 -5.73 1.39
N GLY A 260 3.23 -5.12 2.56
CA GLY A 260 4.46 -4.45 2.93
C GLY A 260 5.57 -5.50 3.02
N HIS A 261 6.63 -5.33 2.24
CA HIS A 261 7.76 -6.25 2.09
C HIS A 261 7.38 -7.60 1.47
N GLY A 262 6.91 -8.56 2.26
CA GLY A 262 6.45 -9.86 1.78
C GLY A 262 7.54 -10.82 1.33
N TYR A 263 8.82 -10.61 1.73
CA TYR A 263 9.97 -11.40 1.26
C TYR A 263 9.83 -12.89 1.58
N HIS A 264 9.38 -13.22 2.80
CA HIS A 264 9.22 -14.59 3.27
C HIS A 264 8.01 -15.34 2.68
N THR A 265 7.21 -14.70 1.82
CA THR A 265 6.19 -15.38 1.02
C THR A 265 6.80 -16.48 0.14
N LEU A 266 8.04 -16.28 -0.32
CA LEU A 266 8.74 -17.22 -1.20
C LEU A 266 9.14 -18.54 -0.51
N GLU A 267 9.09 -18.60 0.82
CA GLU A 267 9.34 -19.82 1.60
C GLU A 267 8.20 -20.84 1.46
N ASP A 268 6.98 -20.39 1.14
CA ASP A 268 5.83 -21.24 0.84
C ASP A 268 5.43 -21.08 -0.64
N GLN A 269 5.87 -22.02 -1.46
CA GLN A 269 5.62 -21.97 -2.91
C GLN A 269 4.12 -22.01 -3.27
N ALA A 270 3.28 -22.67 -2.46
CA ALA A 270 1.84 -22.73 -2.69
C ALA A 270 1.20 -21.37 -2.41
N LEU A 271 1.59 -20.72 -1.30
CA LEU A 271 1.17 -19.37 -0.98
C LEU A 271 1.61 -18.38 -2.05
N TYR A 272 2.88 -18.41 -2.44
CA TYR A 272 3.40 -17.53 -3.48
C TYR A 272 2.66 -17.67 -4.81
N ASN A 273 2.42 -18.92 -5.27
CA ASN A 273 1.69 -19.18 -6.50
C ASN A 273 0.24 -18.63 -6.43
N ARG A 274 -0.43 -18.81 -5.29
CA ARG A 274 -1.76 -18.25 -5.04
C ARG A 274 -1.75 -16.74 -5.16
N LEU A 275 -0.85 -16.05 -4.44
CA LEU A 275 -0.77 -14.60 -4.43
C LEU A 275 -0.42 -14.00 -5.79
N ARG A 276 0.44 -14.70 -6.57
CA ARG A 276 0.69 -14.31 -7.97
C ARG A 276 -0.57 -14.39 -8.84
N GLN A 277 -1.36 -15.47 -8.72
CA GLN A 277 -2.61 -15.65 -9.47
C GLN A 277 -3.65 -14.60 -9.08
N GLU A 278 -3.69 -14.21 -7.82
CA GLU A 278 -4.54 -13.14 -7.28
C GLU A 278 -4.00 -11.73 -7.62
N ASN A 279 -2.85 -11.64 -8.29
CA ASN A 279 -2.15 -10.38 -8.62
C ASN A 279 -1.81 -9.52 -7.39
N MET A 280 -1.49 -10.15 -6.25
CA MET A 280 -1.08 -9.46 -5.03
C MET A 280 0.09 -8.53 -5.31
N HIS A 281 0.01 -7.29 -4.83
CA HIS A 281 1.09 -6.31 -4.94
C HIS A 281 2.03 -6.40 -3.74
N PHE A 282 3.35 -6.50 -4.03
CA PHE A 282 4.42 -6.51 -3.03
C PHE A 282 5.11 -5.13 -3.01
N GLU A 283 5.14 -4.50 -1.84
CA GLU A 283 5.81 -3.22 -1.61
C GLU A 283 7.26 -3.48 -1.20
N ILE A 284 8.16 -3.60 -2.16
CA ILE A 284 9.55 -4.03 -1.95
C ILE A 284 10.46 -2.84 -1.61
N CYS A 285 11.27 -2.99 -0.57
CA CYS A 285 12.23 -1.99 -0.08
C CYS A 285 13.64 -2.60 -0.04
N PRO A 286 14.36 -2.64 -1.17
CA PRO A 286 15.62 -3.39 -1.28
C PRO A 286 16.72 -2.93 -0.33
N TRP A 287 16.93 -1.63 -0.20
CA TRP A 287 17.96 -1.09 0.68
C TRP A 287 17.62 -1.28 2.16
N SER A 288 16.34 -1.09 2.52
CA SER A 288 15.83 -1.40 3.85
C SER A 288 16.06 -2.86 4.20
N SER A 289 15.71 -3.81 3.33
CA SER A 289 15.85 -5.24 3.58
C SER A 289 17.27 -5.67 3.89
N TYR A 290 18.26 -5.00 3.30
CA TYR A 290 19.67 -5.18 3.66
C TYR A 290 19.96 -4.64 5.04
N LEU A 291 19.55 -3.41 5.36
CA LEU A 291 19.89 -2.76 6.61
C LEU A 291 19.13 -3.32 7.82
N THR A 292 17.89 -3.80 7.65
CA THR A 292 17.12 -4.48 8.72
C THR A 292 17.49 -5.95 8.89
N GLY A 293 18.40 -6.48 8.04
CA GLY A 293 18.81 -7.88 8.07
C GLY A 293 17.75 -8.85 7.55
N ALA A 294 16.66 -8.34 6.96
CA ALA A 294 15.64 -9.14 6.31
C ALA A 294 16.17 -9.88 5.08
N TRP A 295 17.19 -9.34 4.43
CA TRP A 295 17.92 -9.98 3.35
C TRP A 295 19.43 -9.99 3.62
N LYS A 296 20.09 -11.11 3.30
CA LYS A 296 21.55 -11.27 3.39
C LYS A 296 22.18 -11.30 2.00
N PRO A 297 23.27 -10.53 1.77
CA PRO A 297 23.89 -10.42 0.43
C PRO A 297 24.46 -11.72 -0.14
N ASP A 298 24.65 -12.76 0.68
CA ASP A 298 25.06 -14.10 0.25
C ASP A 298 23.91 -14.96 -0.30
N THR A 299 22.70 -14.43 -0.31
CA THR A 299 21.49 -15.06 -0.84
C THR A 299 20.88 -14.24 -1.99
N GLU A 300 20.06 -14.87 -2.82
CA GLU A 300 19.31 -14.15 -3.84
C GLU A 300 18.21 -13.29 -3.18
N HIS A 301 18.14 -12.00 -3.56
CA HIS A 301 17.09 -11.12 -3.05
C HIS A 301 15.74 -11.50 -3.65
N ALA A 302 14.67 -11.51 -2.83
CA ALA A 302 13.32 -11.86 -3.24
C ALA A 302 12.83 -11.10 -4.49
N VAL A 303 13.24 -9.84 -4.67
CA VAL A 303 12.85 -9.02 -5.83
C VAL A 303 13.33 -9.61 -7.17
N ILE A 304 14.44 -10.36 -7.19
CA ILE A 304 14.95 -11.01 -8.40
C ILE A 304 13.94 -12.07 -8.85
N ARG A 305 13.44 -12.87 -7.92
CA ARG A 305 12.40 -13.85 -8.19
C ARG A 305 11.10 -13.20 -8.66
N LEU A 306 10.65 -12.12 -7.98
CA LEU A 306 9.47 -11.36 -8.37
C LEU A 306 9.60 -10.78 -9.79
N LYS A 307 10.78 -10.23 -10.12
CA LYS A 307 11.10 -9.72 -11.46
C LYS A 307 11.01 -10.83 -12.52
N ASN A 308 11.67 -11.96 -12.27
CA ASN A 308 11.74 -13.08 -13.23
C ASN A 308 10.34 -13.68 -13.47
N ASP A 309 9.52 -13.75 -12.44
CA ASP A 309 8.15 -14.25 -12.51
C ASP A 309 7.13 -13.20 -13.00
N GLN A 310 7.58 -11.98 -13.35
CA GLN A 310 6.71 -10.87 -13.75
C GLN A 310 5.61 -10.56 -12.74
N ALA A 311 5.90 -10.73 -11.44
CA ALA A 311 4.98 -10.46 -10.35
C ALA A 311 4.63 -8.97 -10.24
N ASN A 312 3.60 -8.66 -9.50
CA ASN A 312 3.14 -7.30 -9.22
C ASN A 312 3.89 -6.74 -8.00
N TYR A 313 4.79 -5.78 -8.20
CA TYR A 313 5.54 -5.14 -7.11
C TYR A 313 5.97 -3.71 -7.47
N SER A 314 6.35 -2.95 -6.44
CA SER A 314 6.97 -1.62 -6.53
C SER A 314 8.31 -1.59 -5.78
N LEU A 315 9.14 -0.57 -6.05
CA LEU A 315 10.34 -0.23 -5.27
C LEU A 315 10.05 0.99 -4.41
N ASN A 316 10.49 0.96 -3.15
CA ASN A 316 10.18 1.97 -2.15
C ASN A 316 11.35 2.16 -1.19
N THR A 317 11.37 3.29 -0.45
CA THR A 317 12.47 3.66 0.45
C THR A 317 12.28 3.21 1.90
N ASP A 318 11.04 2.99 2.34
CA ASP A 318 10.69 2.69 3.73
C ASP A 318 11.01 3.85 4.69
N ASP A 319 12.22 3.92 5.28
CA ASP A 319 12.65 4.93 6.26
C ASP A 319 13.93 5.67 5.82
N PRO A 320 13.85 6.53 4.80
CA PRO A 320 15.05 7.12 4.15
C PRO A 320 15.94 7.96 5.08
N LEU A 321 15.41 8.53 6.16
CA LEU A 321 16.22 9.24 7.17
C LEU A 321 17.21 8.28 7.83
N ILE A 322 16.71 7.15 8.35
CA ILE A 322 17.52 6.19 9.12
C ILE A 322 18.43 5.39 8.18
N PHE A 323 17.93 5.06 6.98
CA PHE A 323 18.70 4.33 5.98
C PHE A 323 19.65 5.22 5.16
N LYS A 324 19.67 6.54 5.42
CA LYS A 324 20.48 7.53 4.69
C LYS A 324 20.31 7.39 3.16
N SER A 325 19.10 7.18 2.71
CA SER A 325 18.77 6.82 1.33
C SER A 325 17.79 7.79 0.69
N THR A 326 17.62 7.62 -0.60
CA THR A 326 16.56 8.20 -1.41
C THR A 326 16.00 7.08 -2.29
N LEU A 327 14.90 7.32 -2.98
CA LEU A 327 14.35 6.32 -3.90
C LEU A 327 15.36 5.91 -4.99
N ASP A 328 16.26 6.83 -5.40
CA ASP A 328 17.34 6.49 -6.35
C ASP A 328 18.33 5.47 -5.75
N THR A 329 18.50 5.39 -4.44
CA THR A 329 19.35 4.36 -3.80
C THR A 329 18.85 2.96 -4.13
N ASP A 330 17.55 2.72 -4.01
CA ASP A 330 16.92 1.43 -4.32
C ASP A 330 16.95 1.12 -5.82
N TYR A 331 16.74 2.13 -6.64
CA TYR A 331 16.85 2.00 -8.11
C TYR A 331 18.28 1.71 -8.55
N GLN A 332 19.29 2.39 -7.98
CA GLN A 332 20.72 2.14 -8.28
C GLN A 332 21.13 0.72 -7.86
N MET A 333 20.75 0.31 -6.66
CA MET A 333 21.03 -1.04 -6.14
C MET A 333 20.44 -2.12 -7.06
N THR A 334 19.16 -2.02 -7.40
CA THR A 334 18.49 -3.01 -8.25
C THR A 334 19.05 -3.01 -9.68
N LYS A 335 19.43 -1.84 -10.23
CA LYS A 335 20.07 -1.74 -11.54
C LYS A 335 21.44 -2.38 -11.56
N ARG A 336 22.29 -2.04 -10.57
CA ARG A 336 23.69 -2.48 -10.51
C ARG A 336 23.81 -3.95 -10.14
N ASP A 337 23.07 -4.41 -9.12
CA ASP A 337 23.29 -5.69 -8.45
C ASP A 337 22.30 -6.77 -8.87
N MET A 338 21.11 -6.37 -9.38
CA MET A 338 19.99 -7.30 -9.64
C MET A 338 19.50 -7.29 -11.10
N GLY A 339 20.26 -6.61 -11.99
CA GLY A 339 20.02 -6.63 -13.43
C GLY A 339 18.68 -6.01 -13.85
N PHE A 340 18.25 -4.95 -13.17
CA PHE A 340 17.05 -4.20 -13.55
C PHE A 340 17.36 -3.30 -14.76
N THR A 341 16.40 -3.24 -15.68
CA THR A 341 16.47 -2.41 -16.89
C THR A 341 15.48 -1.25 -16.79
N GLU A 342 15.59 -0.30 -17.70
CA GLU A 342 14.63 0.80 -17.79
C GLU A 342 13.19 0.28 -18.03
N GLU A 343 13.04 -0.77 -18.84
CA GLU A 343 11.73 -1.36 -19.10
C GLU A 343 11.12 -1.98 -17.84
N GLU A 344 11.95 -2.61 -16.99
CA GLU A 344 11.48 -3.12 -15.71
C GLU A 344 11.09 -1.98 -14.77
N PHE A 345 11.84 -0.87 -14.74
CA PHE A 345 11.46 0.31 -13.96
C PHE A 345 10.15 0.93 -14.45
N LYS A 346 9.90 1.00 -15.76
CA LYS A 346 8.60 1.43 -16.28
C LYS A 346 7.48 0.48 -15.83
N ARG A 347 7.70 -0.83 -15.92
CA ARG A 347 6.72 -1.85 -15.55
C ARG A 347 6.33 -1.74 -14.06
N LEU A 348 7.30 -1.69 -13.15
CA LEU A 348 7.02 -1.63 -11.72
C LEU A 348 6.32 -0.33 -11.29
N ASN A 349 6.61 0.81 -11.91
CA ASN A 349 5.90 2.06 -11.65
C ASN A 349 4.45 2.04 -12.16
N ILE A 350 4.20 1.40 -13.31
CA ILE A 350 2.84 1.15 -13.81
C ILE A 350 2.08 0.21 -12.86
N ASN A 351 2.75 -0.84 -12.36
CA ASN A 351 2.18 -1.75 -11.37
C ASN A 351 1.84 -1.01 -10.06
N ALA A 352 2.74 -0.15 -9.58
CA ALA A 352 2.51 0.69 -8.41
C ALA A 352 1.29 1.60 -8.61
N ALA A 353 1.19 2.28 -9.76
CA ALA A 353 0.04 3.13 -10.06
C ALA A 353 -1.28 2.33 -10.11
N LYS A 354 -1.29 1.15 -10.73
CA LYS A 354 -2.46 0.27 -10.78
C LYS A 354 -2.87 -0.25 -9.41
N SER A 355 -1.90 -0.50 -8.53
CA SER A 355 -2.10 -1.03 -7.18
C SER A 355 -2.27 0.08 -6.12
N SER A 356 -2.18 1.35 -6.50
CA SER A 356 -2.44 2.47 -5.60
C SER A 356 -3.88 2.45 -5.08
N PHE A 357 -4.08 3.04 -3.91
CA PHE A 357 -5.42 3.16 -3.31
C PHE A 357 -6.15 4.46 -3.73
N LEU A 358 -5.72 5.06 -4.84
CA LEU A 358 -6.44 6.17 -5.43
C LEU A 358 -7.83 5.76 -5.94
N PRO A 359 -8.81 6.68 -5.94
CA PRO A 359 -10.03 6.54 -6.72
C PRO A 359 -9.72 6.25 -8.19
N GLU A 360 -10.60 5.52 -8.86
CA GLU A 360 -10.35 5.04 -10.23
C GLU A 360 -10.15 6.14 -11.29
N ASP A 361 -10.76 7.30 -11.09
CA ASP A 361 -10.55 8.49 -11.95
C ASP A 361 -9.15 9.07 -11.76
N GLU A 362 -8.71 9.29 -10.52
CA GLU A 362 -7.37 9.77 -10.20
C GLU A 362 -6.29 8.74 -10.60
N LYS A 363 -6.55 7.46 -10.41
CA LYS A 363 -5.66 6.37 -10.84
C LYS A 363 -5.45 6.37 -12.36
N ARG A 364 -6.50 6.63 -13.10
CA ARG A 364 -6.45 6.73 -14.57
C ARG A 364 -5.60 7.92 -15.02
N GLU A 365 -5.78 9.09 -14.38
CA GLU A 365 -4.95 10.27 -14.65
C GLU A 365 -3.47 10.00 -14.40
N LEU A 366 -3.16 9.32 -13.28
CA LEU A 366 -1.79 8.91 -12.95
C LEU A 366 -1.21 7.96 -14.00
N LEU A 367 -1.97 6.95 -14.41
CA LEU A 367 -1.54 6.01 -15.46
C LEU A 367 -1.31 6.70 -16.80
N ASP A 368 -2.20 7.61 -17.22
CA ASP A 368 -2.05 8.37 -18.46
C ASP A 368 -0.77 9.24 -18.44
N LEU A 369 -0.46 9.86 -17.30
CA LEU A 369 0.79 10.59 -17.08
C LEU A 369 2.01 9.67 -17.29
N LEU A 370 2.02 8.49 -16.64
CA LEU A 370 3.13 7.54 -16.73
C LEU A 370 3.29 6.98 -18.16
N TYR A 371 2.20 6.54 -18.80
CA TYR A 371 2.26 6.04 -20.19
C TYR A 371 2.82 7.09 -21.14
N LYS A 372 2.37 8.35 -21.02
CA LYS A 372 2.91 9.46 -21.80
C LYS A 372 4.39 9.68 -21.53
N ALA A 373 4.81 9.74 -20.26
CA ALA A 373 6.21 9.98 -19.89
C ALA A 373 7.14 8.84 -20.32
N TYR A 374 6.62 7.61 -20.40
CA TYR A 374 7.39 6.43 -20.81
C TYR A 374 7.39 6.17 -22.31
N GLY A 375 6.70 7.00 -23.10
CA GLY A 375 6.58 6.81 -24.56
C GLY A 375 5.74 5.56 -24.91
N MET A 376 4.84 5.15 -24.04
CA MET A 376 3.96 4.00 -24.22
C MET A 376 2.60 4.45 -24.76
N PRO A 377 1.87 3.61 -25.53
CA PRO A 377 0.50 3.93 -25.92
C PRO A 377 -0.37 4.10 -24.68
N PRO A 378 -1.36 5.01 -24.70
CA PRO A 378 -2.28 5.19 -23.57
C PRO A 378 -2.94 3.86 -23.22
N SER A 379 -3.24 3.66 -21.93
CA SER A 379 -3.96 2.47 -21.50
C SER A 379 -5.25 2.38 -22.31
N ALA A 380 -5.52 1.22 -22.93
CA ALA A 380 -6.77 1.00 -23.62
C ALA A 380 -7.92 1.06 -22.60
N SER A 381 -8.36 2.28 -22.28
CA SER A 381 -9.61 2.52 -21.56
C SER A 381 -10.72 2.09 -22.51
N ALA A 382 -11.28 0.91 -22.30
CA ALA A 382 -12.51 0.51 -22.94
C ALA A 382 -13.56 1.61 -22.72
N GLY A 383 -13.80 2.47 -23.71
CA GLY A 383 -14.93 3.36 -23.65
C GLY A 383 -14.81 4.79 -24.17
N ARG A 384 -13.88 5.14 -25.07
CA ARG A 384 -14.00 6.40 -25.81
C ARG A 384 -13.54 6.31 -27.27
N PHE A 385 -14.13 5.39 -28.04
CA PHE A 385 -13.99 5.39 -29.50
C PHE A 385 -15.36 5.27 -30.17
N LEU A 386 -16.31 6.18 -29.85
CA LEU A 386 -17.57 6.30 -30.63
C LEU A 386 -18.27 7.67 -30.50
N SER A 387 -17.57 8.73 -30.14
CA SER A 387 -18.20 10.06 -30.18
C SER A 387 -17.47 11.12 -31.02
N GLY A 388 -16.40 10.73 -31.76
CA GLY A 388 -15.60 11.68 -32.56
C GLY A 388 -15.54 11.43 -34.05
N LEU A 389 -16.22 10.42 -34.60
CA LEU A 389 -16.17 10.09 -36.04
C LEU A 389 -17.56 9.87 -36.67
N LEU A 390 -18.53 10.69 -36.29
CA LEU A 390 -19.79 10.88 -37.06
C LEU A 390 -19.93 12.32 -37.56
N GLY A 391 -18.87 12.76 -38.24
CA GLY A 391 -18.93 13.88 -39.14
C GLY A 391 -19.11 13.34 -40.55
N SER A 392 -20.35 13.46 -41.08
CA SER A 392 -20.74 13.45 -42.49
C SER A 392 -20.23 12.31 -43.39
N CYS A 393 -20.97 11.20 -43.43
CA CYS A 393 -21.19 10.46 -44.68
C CYS A 393 -22.65 10.03 -44.75
N PRO A 394 -23.39 10.42 -45.80
CA PRO A 394 -24.78 10.02 -45.95
C PRO A 394 -24.86 8.66 -46.64
N VAL A 395 -25.86 7.88 -46.22
CA VAL A 395 -26.41 6.71 -46.92
C VAL A 395 -25.68 5.40 -46.70
N LEU A 396 -26.21 4.62 -45.75
CA LEU A 396 -26.74 3.28 -45.93
C LEU A 396 -27.19 2.74 -44.54
N ALA A 397 -28.52 2.66 -44.40
CA ALA A 397 -29.14 2.09 -43.20
C ALA A 397 -28.97 0.56 -43.21
N PRO A 398 -28.57 -0.08 -42.12
CA PRO A 398 -28.65 -1.52 -42.00
C PRO A 398 -30.08 -1.94 -41.69
N VAL A 399 -30.61 -2.81 -42.52
CA VAL A 399 -31.89 -3.51 -42.31
C VAL A 399 -31.67 -4.53 -41.17
N TRP A 400 -32.41 -4.35 -40.09
CA TRP A 400 -32.48 -5.31 -39.00
C TRP A 400 -33.44 -6.42 -39.35
N LEU A 401 -32.94 -7.65 -39.54
CA LEU A 401 -33.75 -8.87 -39.57
C LEU A 401 -33.63 -9.54 -38.20
N SER A 402 -34.64 -9.37 -37.36
CA SER A 402 -34.82 -10.14 -36.13
C SER A 402 -35.44 -11.49 -36.47
N VAL A 403 -34.67 -12.57 -36.39
CA VAL A 403 -35.21 -13.93 -36.41
C VAL A 403 -35.23 -14.46 -35.00
N GLY A 404 -36.39 -14.39 -34.38
CA GLY A 404 -36.67 -15.07 -33.12
C GLY A 404 -37.05 -16.52 -33.38
N LEU A 405 -36.20 -17.45 -33.00
CA LEU A 405 -36.53 -18.88 -32.93
C LEU A 405 -36.79 -19.25 -31.46
N LEU A 406 -38.07 -19.47 -31.14
CA LEU A 406 -38.50 -20.11 -29.90
C LEU A 406 -38.46 -21.64 -30.12
N ALA A 407 -37.48 -22.31 -29.54
CA ALA A 407 -37.48 -23.75 -29.42
C ALA A 407 -38.11 -24.15 -28.07
N ARG A 408 -39.25 -24.87 -28.13
CA ARG A 408 -39.86 -25.50 -26.96
C ARG A 408 -39.32 -26.90 -26.79
N CYS A 409 -38.67 -27.17 -25.68
CA CYS A 409 -38.37 -28.55 -25.25
C CYS A 409 -39.46 -29.03 -24.28
N PRO A 410 -40.01 -30.24 -24.48
CA PRO A 410 -40.94 -30.81 -23.50
C PRO A 410 -40.17 -31.44 -22.33
N SER A 411 -40.40 -30.94 -21.13
CA SER A 411 -39.84 -31.53 -19.91
C SER A 411 -40.71 -32.66 -19.39
N ILE A 412 -40.07 -33.73 -18.94
CA ILE A 412 -40.68 -34.88 -18.27
C ILE A 412 -40.83 -34.64 -16.77
N LEU A 413 -41.10 -33.50 -16.29
CA LEU A 413 -41.41 -33.25 -14.86
C LEU A 413 -41.83 -31.79 -14.59
N GLY A 414 -42.78 -31.29 -15.32
CA GLY A 414 -43.70 -30.21 -14.83
C GLY A 414 -43.14 -28.88 -14.39
N GLN A 415 -41.87 -28.54 -14.59
CA GLN A 415 -41.32 -27.22 -14.30
C GLN A 415 -40.77 -26.53 -15.55
N ARG A 416 -41.16 -25.27 -15.75
CA ARG A 416 -40.73 -24.44 -16.86
C ARG A 416 -39.46 -23.68 -16.46
N HIS A 417 -38.40 -23.83 -17.28
CA HIS A 417 -37.23 -22.94 -17.22
C HIS A 417 -37.09 -22.20 -18.55
N GLU A 418 -36.94 -20.88 -18.49
CA GLU A 418 -36.62 -20.04 -19.63
C GLU A 418 -35.08 -19.95 -19.75
N CYS A 419 -34.55 -20.30 -20.93
CA CYS A 419 -33.16 -20.09 -21.28
C CYS A 419 -33.02 -18.83 -22.14
N VAL A 420 -32.26 -17.88 -21.67
CA VAL A 420 -31.86 -16.68 -22.40
C VAL A 420 -30.54 -16.95 -23.09
N MET A 421 -30.49 -16.89 -24.42
CA MET A 421 -29.25 -16.94 -25.20
C MET A 421 -28.80 -15.54 -25.60
N THR A 422 -27.53 -15.23 -25.35
CA THR A 422 -26.87 -14.01 -25.84
C THR A 422 -26.39 -14.19 -27.29
N PRO A 423 -26.46 -13.15 -28.14
CA PRO A 423 -26.04 -13.27 -29.55
C PRO A 423 -24.53 -13.14 -29.70
N TRP A 424 -23.95 -13.99 -30.56
CA TRP A 424 -22.56 -13.90 -31.02
C TRP A 424 -22.51 -13.20 -32.39
N PHE A 425 -21.53 -12.32 -32.56
CA PHE A 425 -21.25 -11.63 -33.82
C PHE A 425 -20.44 -12.53 -34.76
N LEU A 426 -20.90 -12.71 -35.98
CA LEU A 426 -20.16 -13.32 -37.08
C LEU A 426 -19.70 -12.22 -38.07
N GLY A 427 -18.40 -12.13 -38.30
CA GLY A 427 -17.81 -11.29 -39.35
C GLY A 427 -17.94 -11.93 -40.73
N PRO A 428 -17.80 -11.16 -41.83
CA PRO A 428 -17.98 -11.70 -43.20
C PRO A 428 -16.79 -12.60 -43.62
N GLY A 429 -17.07 -13.87 -43.94
CA GLY A 429 -16.05 -14.72 -44.54
C GLY A 429 -16.06 -16.20 -44.23
N TRP A 430 -17.11 -16.76 -43.63
CA TRP A 430 -17.16 -18.24 -43.40
C TRP A 430 -18.46 -18.82 -43.92
N GLU A 431 -18.36 -19.50 -45.07
CA GLU A 431 -19.37 -20.43 -45.56
C GLU A 431 -19.25 -21.77 -44.85
N GLN A 432 -20.40 -22.24 -44.37
CA GLN A 432 -20.79 -23.59 -44.03
C GLN A 432 -19.84 -24.52 -43.24
N ARG A 433 -20.08 -24.57 -41.92
CA ARG A 433 -20.00 -25.87 -41.21
C ARG A 433 -21.09 -25.97 -40.15
N LEU A 434 -21.81 -27.06 -40.22
CA LEU A 434 -22.91 -27.45 -39.34
C LEU A 434 -22.51 -27.50 -37.87
N ILE A 435 -23.35 -26.94 -37.05
CA ILE A 435 -23.31 -27.00 -35.60
C ILE A 435 -23.77 -28.39 -35.15
N ARG A 436 -22.90 -29.15 -34.49
CA ARG A 436 -23.30 -30.28 -33.63
C ARG A 436 -23.32 -29.78 -32.19
N SER A 437 -24.51 -29.76 -31.62
CA SER A 437 -24.73 -29.54 -30.19
C SER A 437 -24.20 -30.72 -29.39
N VAL A 438 -23.35 -30.46 -28.41
CA VAL A 438 -23.04 -31.43 -27.35
C VAL A 438 -23.62 -30.87 -26.06
N CYS A 439 -24.66 -31.52 -25.55
CA CYS A 439 -25.12 -31.33 -24.18
C CYS A 439 -24.27 -32.24 -23.28
N PHE A 440 -23.65 -31.69 -22.25
CA PHE A 440 -23.19 -32.43 -21.07
C PHE A 440 -24.08 -32.14 -19.88
N LEU A 441 -24.39 -33.21 -19.19
CA LEU A 441 -25.17 -33.27 -17.94
C LEU A 441 -24.47 -32.55 -16.78
#